data_91ba6b0256c67a1f2cb5c471cfa15cfb
#
_entry.id   91ba6b0256c67a1f2cb5c471cfa15cfb
#
_cell.length_a   1.000
_cell.length_b   1.000
_cell.length_c   1.000
_cell.angle_alpha   90.00
_cell.angle_beta   90.00
_cell.angle_gamma   90.00
#
_symmetry.space_group_name_H-M   'P 1'
#
loop_
_entity.id
_entity.type
_entity.pdbx_description
1 polymer ?
#
loop_
_entity_poly.entity_id
_entity_poly.type
_entity_poly.pdbx_seq_one_letter_code
_entity_poly.pdbx_strand_id
1 'polypeptide(L)'
;MSKIRVAQIGCGGRNGAHFQKLSSFDDVDIVGFCDVILERAEARAKAYGSGKCFVDYKEMLDETKPEVVFIAVPPHVHGEIEPELIKRGIHFLVEKPMALEYSVAEKICNEAEAAGIMTAVGFQDRYQSITEIMKDYIQGKEVGLVTGSWIGGIPGVPWWRTFETSGGQVVEQNIHLFDQLRFIFGEPENVYCASGKGIVDPDKYGVPGYNVDDYSSAVMKFKCGVVANLFTACYVTPGSHVINGITVWGKDFTVEYALRSWLKIYDKDGCRTYTRSNDQLTITEPDGTTTVKPDIEQTGIQDRAFLDAIKTKNPSLIRSTYRDALKSLKLTLACNESAATGKVIEL
;
A
#
# COMPACT_ATOMS: atom_id res chain seq x y z
N MET A 1 -1.60 -21.16 24.03
CA MET A 1 -2.29 -21.26 22.74
C MET A 1 -1.26 -21.67 21.68
N SER A 2 -1.65 -22.44 20.66
CA SER A 2 -0.74 -22.74 19.56
C SER A 2 -0.38 -21.46 18.81
N LYS A 3 0.86 -21.34 18.36
CA LYS A 3 1.28 -20.25 17.48
C LYS A 3 0.63 -20.37 16.11
N ILE A 4 0.32 -19.25 15.45
CA ILE A 4 -0.09 -19.24 14.04
C ILE A 4 1.13 -19.57 13.18
N ARG A 5 0.97 -20.52 12.28
CA ARG A 5 2.01 -20.92 11.31
C ARG A 5 1.97 -20.00 10.09
N VAL A 6 3.00 -19.20 9.93
CA VAL A 6 3.12 -18.20 8.86
C VAL A 6 4.22 -18.60 7.90
N ALA A 7 4.01 -18.40 6.59
CA ALA A 7 5.08 -18.48 5.60
C ALA A 7 5.17 -17.19 4.77
N GLN A 8 6.32 -16.97 4.15
CA GLN A 8 6.58 -15.80 3.30
C GLN A 8 6.94 -16.24 1.88
N ILE A 9 6.31 -15.62 0.87
CA ILE A 9 6.66 -15.76 -0.55
C ILE A 9 7.17 -14.40 -1.06
N GLY A 10 8.38 -14.41 -1.61
CA GLY A 10 9.17 -13.22 -1.90
C GLY A 10 9.89 -12.72 -0.66
N CYS A 11 11.22 -12.87 -0.59
CA CYS A 11 12.04 -12.48 0.56
C CYS A 11 12.79 -11.16 0.34
N GLY A 12 12.30 -10.32 -0.57
CA GLY A 12 12.85 -9.00 -0.88
C GLY A 12 12.61 -7.96 0.21
N GLY A 13 12.87 -6.68 -0.15
CA GLY A 13 12.82 -5.56 0.80
C GLY A 13 11.47 -5.37 1.47
N ARG A 14 10.37 -5.43 0.70
CA ARG A 14 9.02 -5.19 1.26
C ARG A 14 8.58 -6.28 2.23
N ASN A 15 8.78 -7.56 1.87
CA ASN A 15 8.49 -8.65 2.81
C ASN A 15 9.45 -8.65 4.02
N GLY A 16 10.59 -7.95 3.92
CA GLY A 16 11.46 -7.71 5.07
C GLY A 16 10.83 -6.83 6.15
N ALA A 17 9.99 -5.86 5.76
CA ALA A 17 9.24 -5.06 6.74
C ALA A 17 8.20 -5.91 7.49
N HIS A 18 7.45 -6.76 6.78
CA HIS A 18 6.55 -7.75 7.40
C HIS A 18 7.33 -8.72 8.29
N PHE A 19 8.47 -9.26 7.80
CA PHE A 19 9.31 -10.17 8.57
C PHE A 19 9.73 -9.57 9.92
N GLN A 20 10.18 -8.32 9.96
CA GLN A 20 10.58 -7.65 11.20
C GLN A 20 9.45 -7.58 12.22
N LYS A 21 8.21 -7.39 11.77
CA LYS A 21 7.03 -7.34 12.66
C LYS A 21 6.57 -8.74 13.06
N LEU A 22 6.42 -9.64 12.11
CA LEU A 22 5.99 -11.02 12.37
C LEU A 22 6.94 -11.75 13.32
N SER A 23 8.26 -11.55 13.18
CA SER A 23 9.26 -12.16 14.05
C SER A 23 9.23 -11.65 15.50
N SER A 24 8.60 -10.51 15.76
CA SER A 24 8.45 -9.94 17.08
C SER A 24 7.16 -10.38 17.80
N PHE A 25 6.25 -11.10 17.11
CA PHE A 25 5.00 -11.54 17.71
C PHE A 25 5.17 -12.92 18.39
N ASP A 26 4.98 -13.00 19.69
CA ASP A 26 5.17 -14.22 20.49
C ASP A 26 4.27 -15.38 20.06
N ASP A 27 3.15 -15.09 19.40
CA ASP A 27 2.13 -16.01 18.96
C ASP A 27 2.22 -16.38 17.48
N VAL A 28 3.34 -16.03 16.81
CA VAL A 28 3.65 -16.36 15.42
C VAL A 28 4.82 -17.35 15.38
N ASP A 29 4.74 -18.30 14.44
CA ASP A 29 5.82 -19.21 14.07
C ASP A 29 6.02 -19.11 12.55
N ILE A 30 7.14 -18.53 12.11
CA ILE A 30 7.45 -18.44 10.67
C ILE A 30 8.09 -19.75 10.23
N VAL A 31 7.29 -20.59 9.56
CA VAL A 31 7.65 -21.98 9.23
C VAL A 31 8.35 -22.13 7.89
N GLY A 32 8.23 -21.15 6.98
CA GLY A 32 8.80 -21.25 5.65
C GLY A 32 9.07 -19.89 4.99
N PHE A 33 10.13 -19.88 4.18
CA PHE A 33 10.55 -18.76 3.36
C PHE A 33 10.76 -19.23 1.92
N CYS A 34 10.15 -18.57 0.95
CA CYS A 34 10.29 -18.89 -0.46
C CYS A 34 10.72 -17.66 -1.25
N ASP A 35 11.76 -17.78 -2.06
CA ASP A 35 12.17 -16.79 -3.06
C ASP A 35 12.84 -17.53 -4.23
N VAL A 36 12.65 -17.06 -5.44
CA VAL A 36 13.33 -17.62 -6.64
C VAL A 36 14.87 -17.49 -6.53
N ILE A 37 15.35 -16.64 -5.64
CA ILE A 37 16.76 -16.50 -5.25
C ILE A 37 16.90 -17.11 -3.85
N LEU A 38 17.36 -18.37 -3.78
CA LEU A 38 17.43 -19.16 -2.55
C LEU A 38 18.13 -18.43 -1.40
N GLU A 39 19.21 -17.74 -1.69
CA GLU A 39 20.02 -17.00 -0.72
C GLU A 39 19.20 -15.94 0.04
N ARG A 40 18.15 -15.39 -0.57
CA ARG A 40 17.24 -14.45 0.11
C ARG A 40 16.37 -15.16 1.14
N ALA A 41 15.86 -16.35 0.83
CA ALA A 41 15.11 -17.17 1.78
C ALA A 41 16.00 -17.63 2.94
N GLU A 42 17.22 -18.11 2.65
CA GLU A 42 18.21 -18.52 3.65
C GLU A 42 18.60 -17.35 4.58
N ALA A 43 18.78 -16.16 4.04
CA ALA A 43 19.07 -14.96 4.87
C ALA A 43 17.93 -14.66 5.86
N ARG A 44 16.66 -14.86 5.46
CA ARG A 44 15.49 -14.70 6.35
C ARG A 44 15.45 -15.80 7.43
N ALA A 45 15.60 -17.07 7.03
CA ALA A 45 15.61 -18.17 7.99
C ALA A 45 16.75 -18.04 9.01
N LYS A 46 17.93 -17.63 8.57
CA LYS A 46 19.07 -17.35 9.44
C LYS A 46 18.79 -16.19 10.42
N ALA A 47 18.18 -15.11 9.94
CA ALA A 47 17.82 -13.97 10.78
C ALA A 47 16.75 -14.30 11.82
N TYR A 48 15.81 -15.18 11.48
CA TYR A 48 14.76 -15.66 12.39
C TYR A 48 15.25 -16.74 13.37
N GLY A 49 16.29 -17.50 12.98
CA GLY A 49 16.84 -18.62 13.74
C GLY A 49 16.11 -19.95 13.49
N SER A 50 15.13 -19.98 12.61
CA SER A 50 14.39 -21.19 12.22
C SER A 50 13.66 -20.98 10.88
N GLY A 51 12.87 -22.00 10.45
CA GLY A 51 12.12 -21.97 9.19
C GLY A 51 12.86 -22.66 8.05
N LYS A 52 12.11 -23.28 7.14
CA LYS A 52 12.65 -23.95 5.95
C LYS A 52 12.72 -22.98 4.77
N CYS A 53 13.69 -23.20 3.88
CA CYS A 53 13.93 -22.35 2.71
C CYS A 53 13.60 -23.10 1.42
N PHE A 54 12.96 -22.42 0.47
CA PHE A 54 12.47 -23.02 -0.78
C PHE A 54 12.64 -22.05 -1.94
N VAL A 55 12.78 -22.61 -3.14
CA VAL A 55 12.67 -21.86 -4.41
C VAL A 55 11.30 -22.06 -5.07
N ASP A 56 10.60 -23.14 -4.72
CA ASP A 56 9.24 -23.45 -5.16
C ASP A 56 8.26 -23.27 -3.98
N TYR A 57 7.30 -22.38 -4.17
CA TYR A 57 6.31 -22.10 -3.12
C TYR A 57 5.35 -23.27 -2.89
N LYS A 58 5.07 -24.10 -3.91
CA LYS A 58 4.18 -25.27 -3.75
C LYS A 58 4.82 -26.30 -2.84
N GLU A 59 6.12 -26.57 -3.05
CA GLU A 59 6.91 -27.44 -2.18
C GLU A 59 6.94 -26.90 -0.74
N MET A 60 7.15 -25.59 -0.58
CA MET A 60 7.06 -24.93 0.73
C MET A 60 5.70 -25.16 1.40
N LEU A 61 4.59 -24.99 0.67
CA LEU A 61 3.25 -25.17 1.21
C LEU A 61 2.99 -26.62 1.61
N ASP A 62 3.48 -27.58 0.83
CA ASP A 62 3.32 -29.02 1.10
C ASP A 62 4.07 -29.45 2.35
N GLU A 63 5.30 -28.97 2.52
CA GLU A 63 6.15 -29.36 3.63
C GLU A 63 5.85 -28.59 4.93
N THR A 64 5.55 -27.30 4.83
CA THR A 64 5.40 -26.46 6.01
C THR A 64 3.96 -26.29 6.47
N LYS A 65 2.97 -26.51 5.60
CA LYS A 65 1.53 -26.40 5.89
C LYS A 65 1.19 -25.14 6.70
N PRO A 66 1.47 -23.95 6.19
CA PRO A 66 1.17 -22.71 6.87
C PRO A 66 -0.35 -22.45 6.95
N GLU A 67 -0.80 -21.72 7.98
CA GLU A 67 -2.18 -21.25 8.07
C GLU A 67 -2.34 -19.90 7.33
N VAL A 68 -1.25 -19.13 7.26
CA VAL A 68 -1.20 -17.78 6.69
C VAL A 68 0.04 -17.62 5.82
N VAL A 69 -0.12 -16.97 4.67
CA VAL A 69 1.00 -16.60 3.79
C VAL A 69 1.03 -15.09 3.54
N PHE A 70 2.21 -14.49 3.68
CA PHE A 70 2.50 -13.12 3.28
C PHE A 70 3.21 -13.13 1.93
N ILE A 71 2.65 -12.44 0.93
CA ILE A 71 3.13 -12.43 -0.45
C ILE A 71 3.63 -11.02 -0.79
N ALA A 72 4.91 -10.91 -1.15
CA ALA A 72 5.49 -9.66 -1.63
C ALA A 72 6.41 -9.93 -2.82
N VAL A 73 5.78 -10.12 -3.95
CA VAL A 73 6.39 -10.38 -5.26
C VAL A 73 6.14 -9.21 -6.20
N PRO A 74 6.87 -9.10 -7.33
CA PRO A 74 6.57 -8.08 -8.35
C PRO A 74 5.12 -8.18 -8.86
N PRO A 75 4.48 -7.07 -9.23
CA PRO A 75 3.04 -7.03 -9.57
C PRO A 75 2.59 -8.02 -10.64
N HIS A 76 3.41 -8.28 -11.66
CA HIS A 76 3.09 -9.18 -12.76
C HIS A 76 3.11 -10.68 -12.39
N VAL A 77 3.56 -11.01 -11.17
CA VAL A 77 3.60 -12.41 -10.66
C VAL A 77 2.31 -12.79 -9.95
N HIS A 78 1.52 -11.79 -9.51
CA HIS A 78 0.22 -12.06 -8.89
C HIS A 78 -0.75 -12.72 -9.87
N GLY A 79 -1.61 -13.60 -9.37
CA GLY A 79 -2.58 -14.36 -10.16
C GLY A 79 -2.28 -15.84 -10.29
N GLU A 80 -1.05 -16.29 -9.98
CA GLU A 80 -0.66 -17.71 -10.00
C GLU A 80 -0.56 -18.30 -8.58
N ILE A 81 -0.13 -17.52 -7.61
CA ILE A 81 0.10 -17.98 -6.24
C ILE A 81 -1.21 -18.07 -5.47
N GLU A 82 -2.04 -17.05 -5.55
CA GLU A 82 -3.25 -16.90 -4.76
C GLU A 82 -4.28 -18.04 -4.97
N PRO A 83 -4.55 -18.51 -6.22
CA PRO A 83 -5.44 -19.64 -6.44
C PRO A 83 -4.97 -20.94 -5.75
N GLU A 84 -3.66 -21.17 -5.67
CA GLU A 84 -3.12 -22.35 -4.98
C GLU A 84 -3.31 -22.25 -3.46
N LEU A 85 -3.19 -21.03 -2.88
CA LEU A 85 -3.47 -20.80 -1.46
C LEU A 85 -4.96 -21.01 -1.15
N ILE A 86 -5.85 -20.49 -2.00
CA ILE A 86 -7.30 -20.65 -1.87
C ILE A 86 -7.68 -22.11 -1.88
N LYS A 87 -7.17 -22.89 -2.84
CA LYS A 87 -7.40 -24.33 -2.96
C LYS A 87 -6.97 -25.11 -1.70
N ARG A 88 -5.94 -24.63 -1.00
CA ARG A 88 -5.42 -25.26 0.22
C ARG A 88 -6.05 -24.75 1.50
N GLY A 89 -6.98 -23.80 1.42
CA GLY A 89 -7.61 -23.19 2.60
C GLY A 89 -6.71 -22.24 3.39
N ILE A 90 -5.69 -21.65 2.75
CA ILE A 90 -4.68 -20.82 3.40
C ILE A 90 -5.07 -19.33 3.29
N HIS A 91 -5.09 -18.61 4.39
CA HIS A 91 -5.31 -17.19 4.43
C HIS A 91 -4.09 -16.42 3.93
N PHE A 92 -4.26 -15.25 3.30
CA PHE A 92 -3.10 -14.52 2.78
C PHE A 92 -3.24 -13.01 2.79
N LEU A 93 -2.09 -12.36 2.97
CA LEU A 93 -1.89 -10.94 2.73
C LEU A 93 -0.97 -10.79 1.52
N VAL A 94 -1.41 -9.99 0.53
CA VAL A 94 -0.59 -9.63 -0.63
C VAL A 94 -0.14 -8.18 -0.56
N GLU A 95 1.07 -7.89 -1.03
CA GLU A 95 1.51 -6.51 -1.23
C GLU A 95 0.83 -5.89 -2.46
N LYS A 96 0.72 -4.58 -2.40
CA LYS A 96 0.16 -3.79 -3.50
C LYS A 96 1.18 -3.61 -4.67
N PRO A 97 0.71 -3.42 -5.91
CA PRO A 97 -0.65 -3.69 -6.36
C PRO A 97 -0.93 -5.18 -6.44
N MET A 98 -2.14 -5.59 -6.11
CA MET A 98 -2.54 -6.99 -5.99
C MET A 98 -2.64 -7.75 -7.32
N ALA A 99 -2.54 -7.04 -8.44
CA ALA A 99 -2.45 -7.53 -9.82
C ALA A 99 -2.25 -6.34 -10.77
N LEU A 100 -1.97 -6.62 -12.05
CA LEU A 100 -1.94 -5.62 -13.13
C LEU A 100 -3.23 -5.59 -13.95
N GLU A 101 -4.06 -6.63 -13.86
CA GLU A 101 -5.33 -6.73 -14.56
C GLU A 101 -6.48 -6.86 -13.56
N TYR A 102 -7.54 -6.06 -13.79
CA TYR A 102 -8.73 -6.09 -12.93
C TYR A 102 -9.39 -7.46 -12.88
N SER A 103 -9.51 -8.14 -14.04
CA SER A 103 -10.14 -9.46 -14.15
C SER A 103 -9.43 -10.55 -13.34
N VAL A 104 -8.10 -10.49 -13.28
CA VAL A 104 -7.28 -11.41 -12.46
C VAL A 104 -7.57 -11.19 -10.98
N ALA A 105 -7.51 -9.94 -10.53
CA ALA A 105 -7.77 -9.59 -9.14
C ALA A 105 -9.22 -9.89 -8.73
N GLU A 106 -10.19 -9.61 -9.59
CA GLU A 106 -11.61 -9.89 -9.34
C GLU A 106 -11.88 -11.39 -9.22
N LYS A 107 -11.27 -12.21 -10.08
CA LYS A 107 -11.37 -13.67 -10.01
C LYS A 107 -10.85 -14.19 -8.68
N ILE A 108 -9.64 -13.78 -8.27
CA ILE A 108 -9.04 -14.16 -6.99
C ILE A 108 -9.95 -13.76 -5.82
N CYS A 109 -10.48 -12.53 -5.86
CA CYS A 109 -11.39 -12.02 -4.85
C CYS A 109 -12.63 -12.90 -4.69
N ASN A 110 -13.28 -13.22 -5.80
CA ASN A 110 -14.49 -14.05 -5.82
C ASN A 110 -14.21 -15.48 -5.32
N GLU A 111 -13.11 -16.08 -5.75
CA GLU A 111 -12.69 -17.43 -5.32
C GLU A 111 -12.36 -17.47 -3.82
N ALA A 112 -11.63 -16.47 -3.31
CA ALA A 112 -11.28 -16.38 -1.90
C ALA A 112 -12.51 -16.20 -1.00
N GLU A 113 -13.46 -15.34 -1.39
CA GLU A 113 -14.71 -15.15 -0.67
C GLU A 113 -15.59 -16.42 -0.69
N ALA A 114 -15.70 -17.09 -1.84
CA ALA A 114 -16.44 -18.35 -1.96
C ALA A 114 -15.86 -19.46 -1.11
N ALA A 115 -14.54 -19.48 -0.92
CA ALA A 115 -13.83 -20.44 -0.09
C ALA A 115 -13.76 -20.04 1.41
N GLY A 116 -14.28 -18.87 1.80
CA GLY A 116 -14.20 -18.37 3.16
C GLY A 116 -12.78 -17.99 3.61
N ILE A 117 -11.89 -17.67 2.65
CA ILE A 117 -10.52 -17.28 2.92
C ILE A 117 -10.47 -15.80 3.31
N MET A 118 -9.86 -15.49 4.44
CA MET A 118 -9.55 -14.13 4.82
C MET A 118 -8.35 -13.61 4.03
N THR A 119 -8.50 -12.46 3.43
CA THR A 119 -7.48 -11.83 2.60
C THR A 119 -7.26 -10.39 3.00
N ALA A 120 -6.03 -9.90 2.84
CA ALA A 120 -5.69 -8.49 3.02
C ALA A 120 -4.75 -8.03 1.90
N VAL A 121 -4.73 -6.72 1.65
CA VAL A 121 -3.79 -6.08 0.71
C VAL A 121 -2.97 -5.02 1.44
N GLY A 122 -1.70 -4.88 1.09
CA GLY A 122 -0.68 -4.07 1.75
C GLY A 122 -0.89 -2.56 1.70
N PHE A 123 -2.09 -2.07 2.00
CA PHE A 123 -2.40 -0.65 2.17
C PHE A 123 -2.17 -0.19 3.61
N GLN A 124 -0.91 -0.29 4.04
CA GLN A 124 -0.49 0.01 5.41
C GLN A 124 -0.83 1.44 5.86
N ASP A 125 -0.96 2.38 4.93
CA ASP A 125 -1.23 3.78 5.25
C ASP A 125 -2.61 3.99 5.88
N ARG A 126 -3.53 3.03 5.72
CA ARG A 126 -4.81 2.98 6.44
C ARG A 126 -4.68 2.70 7.94
N TYR A 127 -3.52 2.21 8.39
CA TYR A 127 -3.25 1.82 9.78
C TYR A 127 -2.36 2.81 10.53
N GLN A 128 -2.06 3.97 9.91
CA GLN A 128 -1.27 5.01 10.55
C GLN A 128 -2.09 5.85 11.52
N SER A 129 -1.51 6.17 12.67
CA SER A 129 -2.12 7.08 13.66
C SER A 129 -2.50 8.43 13.07
N ILE A 130 -1.60 9.03 12.26
CA ILE A 130 -1.86 10.34 11.63
C ILE A 130 -2.92 10.28 10.53
N THR A 131 -3.13 9.13 9.87
CA THR A 131 -4.26 8.95 8.95
C THR A 131 -5.59 8.89 9.69
N GLU A 132 -5.64 8.19 10.83
CA GLU A 132 -6.81 8.16 11.71
C GLU A 132 -7.14 9.55 12.24
N ILE A 133 -6.15 10.25 12.80
CA ILE A 133 -6.33 11.62 13.31
C ILE A 133 -6.87 12.55 12.22
N MET A 134 -6.33 12.47 11.00
CA MET A 134 -6.83 13.26 9.86
C MET A 134 -8.28 12.92 9.55
N LYS A 135 -8.60 11.62 9.44
CA LYS A 135 -9.94 11.15 9.13
C LYS A 135 -10.96 11.59 10.18
N ASP A 136 -10.64 11.44 11.46
CA ASP A 136 -11.49 11.85 12.58
C ASP A 136 -11.68 13.37 12.60
N TYR A 137 -10.60 14.14 12.33
CA TYR A 137 -10.68 15.59 12.31
C TYR A 137 -11.60 16.14 11.22
N ILE A 138 -11.56 15.56 10.01
CA ILE A 138 -12.38 16.03 8.89
C ILE A 138 -13.82 15.48 8.90
N GLN A 139 -14.10 14.47 9.73
CA GLN A 139 -15.42 13.87 9.79
C GLN A 139 -16.51 14.90 10.10
N GLY A 140 -17.53 14.96 9.22
CA GLY A 140 -18.65 15.91 9.36
C GLY A 140 -18.31 17.37 9.00
N LYS A 141 -17.09 17.65 8.51
CA LYS A 141 -16.69 18.98 8.05
C LYS A 141 -16.84 19.12 6.54
N GLU A 142 -17.03 20.37 6.08
CA GLU A 142 -17.12 20.68 4.65
C GLU A 142 -15.71 20.70 4.03
N VAL A 143 -15.45 19.75 3.11
CA VAL A 143 -14.23 19.67 2.30
C VAL A 143 -14.59 19.87 0.83
N GLY A 144 -13.91 20.75 0.14
CA GLY A 144 -14.13 20.99 -1.29
C GLY A 144 -13.03 20.41 -2.17
N LEU A 145 -11.77 20.65 -1.80
CA LEU A 145 -10.62 20.32 -2.63
C LEU A 145 -9.59 19.53 -1.86
N VAL A 146 -8.97 18.56 -2.54
CA VAL A 146 -7.78 17.86 -2.07
C VAL A 146 -6.72 17.87 -3.16
N THR A 147 -5.48 18.15 -2.79
CA THR A 147 -4.32 18.03 -3.67
C THR A 147 -3.33 17.06 -3.08
N GLY A 148 -2.59 16.34 -3.92
CA GLY A 148 -1.57 15.44 -3.42
C GLY A 148 -0.53 15.09 -4.46
N SER A 149 0.63 14.62 -3.98
CA SER A 149 1.75 14.31 -4.83
C SER A 149 2.55 13.11 -4.36
N TRP A 150 3.07 12.38 -5.35
CA TRP A 150 4.16 11.43 -5.17
C TRP A 150 5.25 11.76 -6.19
N ILE A 151 6.26 12.49 -5.74
CA ILE A 151 7.34 12.99 -6.58
C ILE A 151 8.66 12.48 -6.04
N GLY A 152 9.48 11.92 -6.90
CA GLY A 152 10.77 11.36 -6.51
C GLY A 152 11.64 10.94 -7.69
N GLY A 153 12.62 10.09 -7.43
CA GLY A 153 13.47 9.46 -8.42
C GLY A 153 12.91 8.12 -8.91
N ILE A 154 13.56 7.56 -9.92
CA ILE A 154 13.23 6.23 -10.46
C ILE A 154 13.59 5.16 -9.41
N PRO A 155 12.67 4.28 -9.03
CA PRO A 155 12.98 3.17 -8.13
C PRO A 155 14.09 2.27 -8.67
N GLY A 156 14.96 1.81 -7.76
CA GLY A 156 16.13 1.01 -8.11
C GLY A 156 15.83 -0.43 -8.56
N VAL A 157 14.57 -0.87 -8.50
CA VAL A 157 14.16 -2.24 -8.85
C VAL A 157 13.87 -2.37 -10.36
N PRO A 158 14.49 -3.32 -11.07
CA PRO A 158 14.37 -3.41 -12.53
C PRO A 158 12.94 -3.58 -13.05
N TRP A 159 12.11 -4.39 -12.38
CA TRP A 159 10.72 -4.64 -12.79
C TRP A 159 9.83 -3.39 -12.74
N TRP A 160 10.17 -2.38 -11.97
CA TRP A 160 9.42 -1.14 -11.91
C TRP A 160 9.51 -0.31 -13.21
N ARG A 161 10.59 -0.50 -13.96
CA ARG A 161 10.95 0.31 -15.14
C ARG A 161 10.10 0.03 -16.37
N THR A 162 9.41 -1.11 -16.40
CA THR A 162 8.59 -1.51 -17.53
C THR A 162 7.11 -1.53 -17.18
N PHE A 163 6.29 -1.01 -18.09
CA PHE A 163 4.85 -0.93 -17.90
C PHE A 163 4.21 -2.32 -17.72
N GLU A 164 4.70 -3.29 -18.48
CA GLU A 164 4.21 -4.67 -18.48
C GLU A 164 4.42 -5.38 -17.15
N THR A 165 5.38 -4.94 -16.35
CA THR A 165 5.72 -5.56 -15.06
C THR A 165 5.29 -4.77 -13.85
N SER A 166 5.08 -3.45 -14.01
CA SER A 166 4.70 -2.55 -12.92
C SER A 166 3.29 -1.97 -13.06
N GLY A 167 2.74 -1.86 -14.27
CA GLY A 167 1.52 -1.11 -14.55
C GLY A 167 1.71 0.42 -14.58
N GLY A 168 2.97 0.89 -14.47
CA GLY A 168 3.33 2.29 -14.41
C GLY A 168 3.26 2.89 -12.99
N GLN A 169 3.73 4.11 -12.86
CA GLN A 169 3.89 4.79 -11.57
C GLN A 169 2.55 5.00 -10.83
N VAL A 170 1.47 5.25 -11.54
CA VAL A 170 0.12 5.44 -10.95
C VAL A 170 -0.34 4.16 -10.27
N VAL A 171 -0.21 3.01 -10.93
CA VAL A 171 -0.67 1.70 -10.43
C VAL A 171 0.24 1.17 -9.34
N GLU A 172 1.57 1.24 -9.54
CA GLU A 172 2.50 0.63 -8.59
C GLU A 172 2.77 1.51 -7.38
N GLN A 173 3.07 2.78 -7.60
CA GLN A 173 3.58 3.66 -6.53
C GLN A 173 2.49 4.56 -5.95
N ASN A 174 1.79 5.29 -6.80
CA ASN A 174 0.83 6.29 -6.35
C ASN A 174 -0.49 5.69 -5.85
N ILE A 175 -0.73 4.40 -6.10
CA ILE A 175 -1.92 3.67 -5.60
C ILE A 175 -2.14 3.88 -4.09
N HIS A 176 -1.09 4.08 -3.31
CA HIS A 176 -1.19 4.39 -1.88
C HIS A 176 -2.00 5.66 -1.60
N LEU A 177 -1.77 6.74 -2.37
CA LEU A 177 -2.51 7.99 -2.21
C LEU A 177 -3.94 7.87 -2.75
N PHE A 178 -4.15 7.18 -3.86
CA PHE A 178 -5.49 6.89 -4.38
C PHE A 178 -6.30 6.08 -3.37
N ASP A 179 -5.69 5.06 -2.77
CA ASP A 179 -6.31 4.25 -1.73
C ASP A 179 -6.60 5.07 -0.46
N GLN A 180 -5.68 5.93 -0.05
CA GLN A 180 -5.86 6.80 1.11
C GLN A 180 -7.02 7.78 0.90
N LEU A 181 -7.16 8.37 -0.29
CA LEU A 181 -8.31 9.23 -0.61
C LEU A 181 -9.63 8.46 -0.56
N ARG A 182 -9.67 7.23 -1.09
CA ARG A 182 -10.85 6.36 -0.98
C ARG A 182 -11.17 6.03 0.48
N PHE A 183 -10.18 5.73 1.28
CA PHE A 183 -10.36 5.42 2.71
C PHE A 183 -10.92 6.60 3.51
N ILE A 184 -10.61 7.82 3.11
CA ILE A 184 -10.99 9.06 3.80
C ILE A 184 -12.33 9.60 3.27
N PHE A 185 -12.50 9.69 1.94
CA PHE A 185 -13.61 10.39 1.28
C PHE A 185 -14.63 9.45 0.63
N GLY A 186 -14.41 8.13 0.67
CA GLY A 186 -15.25 7.15 0.00
C GLY A 186 -14.91 6.97 -1.49
N GLU A 187 -15.90 6.58 -2.29
CA GLU A 187 -15.64 6.21 -3.68
C GLU A 187 -15.71 7.42 -4.62
N PRO A 188 -14.77 7.56 -5.57
CA PRO A 188 -14.90 8.53 -6.65
C PRO A 188 -15.99 8.12 -7.64
N GLU A 189 -16.59 9.11 -8.32
CA GLU A 189 -17.55 8.91 -9.41
C GLU A 189 -16.83 8.67 -10.73
N ASN A 190 -15.78 9.46 -10.98
CA ASN A 190 -15.02 9.44 -12.23
C ASN A 190 -13.59 9.93 -12.03
N VAL A 191 -12.75 9.71 -13.05
CA VAL A 191 -11.38 10.20 -13.12
C VAL A 191 -11.01 10.64 -14.52
N TYR A 192 -10.26 11.74 -14.61
CA TYR A 192 -9.50 12.15 -15.78
C TYR A 192 -8.02 12.17 -15.42
N CYS A 193 -7.19 11.54 -16.25
CA CYS A 193 -5.74 11.50 -16.06
C CYS A 193 -5.04 11.89 -17.35
N ALA A 194 -4.00 12.69 -17.23
CA ALA A 194 -3.04 12.97 -18.28
C ALA A 194 -1.65 12.54 -17.82
N SER A 195 -0.89 11.92 -18.70
CA SER A 195 0.49 11.49 -18.46
C SER A 195 1.42 11.87 -19.59
N GLY A 196 2.72 11.79 -19.35
CA GLY A 196 3.73 12.08 -20.36
C GLY A 196 5.03 11.34 -20.14
N LYS A 197 5.80 11.23 -21.24
CA LYS A 197 7.11 10.57 -21.35
C LYS A 197 8.12 11.49 -22.04
N GLY A 198 9.40 11.13 -21.96
CA GLY A 198 10.48 11.77 -22.72
C GLY A 198 11.34 12.76 -21.92
N ILE A 199 11.09 12.89 -20.61
CA ILE A 199 12.01 13.60 -19.70
C ILE A 199 13.12 12.64 -19.23
N VAL A 200 12.75 11.39 -18.93
CA VAL A 200 13.71 10.34 -18.57
C VAL A 200 14.35 9.82 -19.86
N ASP A 201 15.65 10.08 -20.03
CA ASP A 201 16.47 9.45 -21.03
C ASP A 201 17.06 8.15 -20.44
N PRO A 202 16.64 6.95 -20.92
CA PRO A 202 17.04 5.69 -20.31
C PRO A 202 18.55 5.48 -20.25
N ASP A 203 19.28 5.95 -21.25
CA ASP A 203 20.73 5.81 -21.31
C ASP A 203 21.43 6.70 -20.29
N LYS A 204 21.01 7.97 -20.19
CA LYS A 204 21.56 8.92 -19.22
C LYS A 204 21.25 8.56 -17.77
N TYR A 205 20.05 8.03 -17.52
CA TYR A 205 19.63 7.60 -16.18
C TYR A 205 20.11 6.19 -15.82
N GLY A 206 20.71 5.45 -16.76
CA GLY A 206 21.17 4.07 -16.52
C GLY A 206 20.02 3.10 -16.22
N VAL A 207 18.87 3.28 -16.87
CA VAL A 207 17.65 2.51 -16.65
C VAL A 207 17.18 1.83 -17.95
N PRO A 208 17.94 0.84 -18.45
CA PRO A 208 17.61 0.18 -19.71
C PRO A 208 16.22 -0.45 -19.66
N GLY A 209 15.49 -0.38 -20.78
CA GLY A 209 14.14 -0.90 -20.89
C GLY A 209 13.04 -0.02 -20.28
N TYR A 210 13.37 1.15 -19.76
CA TYR A 210 12.39 2.08 -19.18
C TYR A 210 11.34 2.51 -20.22
N ASN A 211 10.06 2.26 -19.91
CA ASN A 211 8.93 2.61 -20.81
C ASN A 211 7.68 3.10 -20.05
N VAL A 212 7.76 3.30 -18.73
CA VAL A 212 6.67 3.87 -17.94
C VAL A 212 6.55 5.38 -18.18
N ASP A 213 5.43 5.98 -17.77
CA ASP A 213 5.25 7.42 -17.83
C ASP A 213 6.14 8.12 -16.81
N ASP A 214 6.78 9.24 -17.21
CA ASP A 214 7.66 10.02 -16.35
C ASP A 214 6.87 10.81 -15.30
N TYR A 215 5.68 11.26 -15.69
CA TYR A 215 4.79 12.06 -14.87
C TYR A 215 3.32 11.87 -15.25
N SER A 216 2.44 12.15 -14.30
CA SER A 216 1.00 12.18 -14.52
C SER A 216 0.28 13.15 -13.57
N SER A 217 -0.92 13.54 -13.96
CA SER A 217 -1.86 14.29 -13.11
C SER A 217 -3.25 13.73 -13.31
N ALA A 218 -3.90 13.36 -12.20
CA ALA A 218 -5.23 12.77 -12.18
C ALA A 218 -6.19 13.65 -11.39
N VAL A 219 -7.31 14.02 -11.98
CA VAL A 219 -8.42 14.72 -11.32
C VAL A 219 -9.57 13.76 -11.13
N MET A 220 -10.11 13.70 -9.91
CA MET A 220 -11.20 12.81 -9.50
C MET A 220 -12.32 13.61 -8.85
N LYS A 221 -13.56 13.25 -9.12
CA LYS A 221 -14.72 13.72 -8.37
C LYS A 221 -15.27 12.59 -7.50
N PHE A 222 -15.40 12.85 -6.20
CA PHE A 222 -15.94 11.88 -5.24
C PHE A 222 -17.44 12.03 -5.07
N LYS A 223 -18.13 10.93 -4.74
CA LYS A 223 -19.58 10.92 -4.47
C LYS A 223 -20.01 11.86 -3.35
N CYS A 224 -19.11 12.14 -2.41
CA CYS A 224 -19.33 13.13 -1.34
C CYS A 224 -19.18 14.59 -1.80
N GLY A 225 -18.85 14.84 -3.08
CA GLY A 225 -18.69 16.19 -3.66
C GLY A 225 -17.26 16.72 -3.65
N VAL A 226 -16.32 16.05 -2.98
CA VAL A 226 -14.90 16.43 -2.97
C VAL A 226 -14.31 16.26 -4.37
N VAL A 227 -13.50 17.24 -4.79
CA VAL A 227 -12.63 17.14 -5.98
C VAL A 227 -11.20 16.95 -5.52
N ALA A 228 -10.53 15.92 -6.04
CA ALA A 228 -9.13 15.66 -5.73
C ALA A 228 -8.25 15.74 -6.98
N ASN A 229 -7.03 16.26 -6.83
CA ASN A 229 -5.98 16.21 -7.84
C ASN A 229 -4.75 15.52 -7.27
N LEU A 230 -4.34 14.41 -7.86
CA LEU A 230 -3.10 13.72 -7.53
C LEU A 230 -2.12 13.79 -8.72
N PHE A 231 -0.87 14.14 -8.44
CA PHE A 231 0.17 14.16 -9.45
C PHE A 231 1.41 13.40 -9.02
N THR A 232 2.12 12.85 -10.00
CA THR A 232 3.30 12.03 -9.78
C THR A 232 4.40 12.34 -10.79
N ALA A 233 5.65 12.21 -10.38
CA ALA A 233 6.82 12.29 -11.25
C ALA A 233 7.96 11.46 -10.68
N CYS A 234 8.79 10.85 -11.56
CA CYS A 234 9.87 9.96 -11.14
C CYS A 234 11.29 10.42 -11.55
N TYR A 235 11.45 11.68 -11.96
CA TYR A 235 12.72 12.22 -12.45
C TYR A 235 13.31 13.34 -11.59
N VAL A 236 12.74 13.56 -10.42
CA VAL A 236 13.13 14.70 -9.56
C VAL A 236 14.35 14.32 -8.74
N THR A 237 15.30 15.26 -8.66
CA THR A 237 16.55 15.09 -7.92
C THR A 237 16.29 14.90 -6.43
N PRO A 238 16.95 13.94 -5.76
CA PRO A 238 16.86 13.79 -4.32
C PRO A 238 17.21 15.09 -3.58
N GLY A 239 16.45 15.38 -2.50
CA GLY A 239 16.63 16.59 -1.70
C GLY A 239 15.83 17.81 -2.16
N SER A 240 15.03 17.71 -3.23
CA SER A 240 14.05 18.74 -3.55
C SER A 240 12.98 18.79 -2.45
N HIS A 241 12.53 20.02 -2.09
CA HIS A 241 11.50 20.25 -1.07
C HIS A 241 10.10 19.91 -1.62
N VAL A 242 9.86 18.64 -1.91
CA VAL A 242 8.52 18.17 -2.27
C VAL A 242 7.94 17.38 -1.12
N ILE A 243 6.76 17.78 -0.67
CA ILE A 243 6.00 17.05 0.33
C ILE A 243 5.19 15.99 -0.40
N ASN A 244 5.63 14.72 -0.32
CA ASN A 244 4.81 13.60 -0.75
C ASN A 244 3.72 13.35 0.27
N GLY A 245 2.46 13.32 -0.20
CA GLY A 245 1.30 13.21 0.66
C GLY A 245 0.10 13.94 0.08
N ILE A 246 -0.78 14.43 0.94
CA ILE A 246 -2.00 15.13 0.55
C ILE A 246 -2.22 16.41 1.37
N THR A 247 -2.87 17.41 0.76
CA THR A 247 -3.38 18.58 1.44
C THR A 247 -4.90 18.65 1.25
N VAL A 248 -5.62 18.75 2.35
CA VAL A 248 -7.08 18.86 2.39
C VAL A 248 -7.46 20.32 2.63
N TRP A 249 -8.25 20.88 1.72
CA TRP A 249 -8.75 22.25 1.78
C TRP A 249 -10.23 22.22 2.20
N GLY A 250 -10.47 22.47 3.48
CA GLY A 250 -11.82 22.52 4.04
C GLY A 250 -12.25 23.96 4.34
N LYS A 251 -13.54 24.12 4.69
CA LYS A 251 -14.06 25.39 5.13
C LYS A 251 -13.48 25.73 6.50
N ASP A 252 -12.76 26.85 6.56
CA ASP A 252 -12.11 27.37 7.77
C ASP A 252 -11.01 26.48 8.36
N PHE A 253 -10.48 25.51 7.56
CA PHE A 253 -9.33 24.70 7.96
C PHE A 253 -8.53 24.18 6.77
N THR A 254 -7.27 23.83 7.03
CA THR A 254 -6.40 23.10 6.11
C THR A 254 -5.72 21.96 6.87
N VAL A 255 -5.62 20.81 6.23
CA VAL A 255 -4.83 19.69 6.74
C VAL A 255 -3.74 19.36 5.75
N GLU A 256 -2.49 19.36 6.19
CA GLU A 256 -1.33 18.91 5.44
C GLU A 256 -0.87 17.57 6.01
N TYR A 257 -0.83 16.54 5.17
CA TYR A 257 -0.34 15.21 5.52
C TYR A 257 0.88 14.90 4.67
N ALA A 258 2.04 14.78 5.30
CA ALA A 258 3.24 14.26 4.67
C ALA A 258 3.32 12.75 4.88
N LEU A 259 3.42 12.02 3.78
CA LEU A 259 3.36 10.55 3.74
C LEU A 259 4.25 9.91 4.82
N ARG A 260 3.62 9.26 5.79
CA ARG A 260 4.25 8.48 6.87
C ARG A 260 5.11 9.27 7.86
N SER A 261 5.15 10.59 7.80
CA SER A 261 6.03 11.39 8.64
C SER A 261 5.33 12.38 9.57
N TRP A 262 4.43 13.19 9.05
CA TRP A 262 3.75 14.17 9.90
C TRP A 262 2.38 14.58 9.33
N LEU A 263 1.55 15.15 10.21
CA LEU A 263 0.27 15.78 9.92
C LEU A 263 0.24 17.15 10.57
N LYS A 264 -0.22 18.17 9.84
CA LYS A 264 -0.49 19.51 10.37
C LYS A 264 -1.94 19.85 10.13
N ILE A 265 -2.58 20.39 11.15
CA ILE A 265 -3.95 20.86 11.10
C ILE A 265 -3.93 22.36 11.43
N TYR A 266 -4.39 23.15 10.47
CA TYR A 266 -4.54 24.61 10.60
C TYR A 266 -6.03 24.91 10.70
N ASP A 267 -6.46 25.57 11.77
CA ASP A 267 -7.82 26.03 11.99
C ASP A 267 -7.83 27.35 12.79
N LYS A 268 -9.00 27.76 13.26
CA LYS A 268 -9.18 29.00 14.04
C LYS A 268 -8.33 29.06 15.31
N ASP A 269 -7.92 27.93 15.86
CA ASP A 269 -7.15 27.83 17.09
C ASP A 269 -5.62 27.84 16.83
N GLY A 270 -5.20 27.82 15.56
CA GLY A 270 -3.81 27.85 15.12
C GLY A 270 -3.35 26.58 14.40
N CYS A 271 -2.07 26.24 14.51
CA CYS A 271 -1.49 25.05 13.89
C CYS A 271 -1.16 23.98 14.92
N ARG A 272 -1.81 22.82 14.82
CA ARG A 272 -1.45 21.63 15.57
C ARG A 272 -0.65 20.69 14.67
N THR A 273 0.49 20.22 15.18
CA THR A 273 1.39 19.33 14.44
C THR A 273 1.49 17.97 15.13
N TYR A 274 1.45 16.91 14.33
CA TYR A 274 1.67 15.53 14.73
C TYR A 274 2.87 14.99 13.96
N THR A 275 3.97 14.69 14.64
CA THR A 275 5.20 14.19 14.01
C THR A 275 5.48 12.77 14.47
N ARG A 276 5.72 11.87 13.52
CA ARG A 276 6.05 10.47 13.78
C ARG A 276 7.56 10.26 13.69
N SER A 277 8.14 9.66 14.69
CA SER A 277 9.58 9.31 14.70
C SER A 277 9.84 8.20 15.73
N ASN A 278 10.59 7.17 15.34
CA ASN A 278 11.10 6.13 16.25
C ASN A 278 10.03 5.52 17.18
N ASP A 279 8.93 5.05 16.61
CA ASP A 279 7.77 4.48 17.34
C ASP A 279 7.15 5.46 18.36
N GLN A 280 7.25 6.75 18.09
CA GLN A 280 6.64 7.82 18.88
C GLN A 280 5.86 8.78 17.98
N LEU A 281 4.75 9.28 18.53
CA LEU A 281 3.97 10.40 18.00
C LEU A 281 4.16 11.61 18.90
N THR A 282 4.81 12.64 18.38
CA THR A 282 4.92 13.94 19.03
C THR A 282 3.79 14.83 18.58
N ILE A 283 3.02 15.36 19.52
CA ILE A 283 1.93 16.30 19.28
C ILE A 283 2.39 17.67 19.77
N THR A 284 2.38 18.66 18.91
CA THR A 284 2.67 20.05 19.25
C THR A 284 1.40 20.87 19.07
N GLU A 285 0.92 21.45 20.16
CA GLU A 285 -0.26 22.31 20.20
C GLU A 285 0.08 23.73 19.69
N PRO A 286 -0.92 24.57 19.33
CA PRO A 286 -0.70 25.92 18.83
C PRO A 286 0.05 26.83 19.82
N ASP A 287 -0.07 26.61 21.12
CA ASP A 287 0.66 27.34 22.15
C ASP A 287 2.11 26.89 22.36
N GLY A 288 2.57 25.88 21.59
CA GLY A 288 3.90 25.29 21.67
C GLY A 288 4.03 24.14 22.68
N THR A 289 2.97 23.80 23.41
CA THR A 289 2.97 22.65 24.31
C THR A 289 3.17 21.35 23.54
N THR A 290 4.04 20.48 24.04
CA THR A 290 4.38 19.21 23.38
C THR A 290 4.01 18.03 24.23
N THR A 291 3.40 17.00 23.61
CA THR A 291 3.11 15.69 24.22
C THR A 291 3.69 14.59 23.35
N VAL A 292 4.34 13.61 23.95
CA VAL A 292 4.86 12.43 23.25
C VAL A 292 4.07 11.19 23.68
N LYS A 293 3.62 10.42 22.68
CA LYS A 293 2.90 9.15 22.89
C LYS A 293 3.60 8.02 22.12
N PRO A 294 3.50 6.77 22.57
CA PRO A 294 3.88 5.61 21.75
C PRO A 294 3.12 5.61 20.42
N ASP A 295 3.79 5.26 19.35
CA ASP A 295 3.19 5.07 18.03
C ASP A 295 3.77 3.82 17.38
N ILE A 296 2.91 2.86 17.05
CA ILE A 296 3.34 1.61 16.44
C ILE A 296 3.45 1.84 14.93
N GLU A 297 4.51 1.30 14.34
CA GLU A 297 4.70 1.38 12.90
C GLU A 297 3.56 0.65 12.17
N GLN A 298 3.02 1.28 11.13
CA GLN A 298 1.77 0.89 10.46
C GLN A 298 1.76 -0.54 9.89
N THR A 299 2.91 -1.06 9.41
CA THR A 299 3.01 -2.44 8.92
C THR A 299 2.73 -3.42 10.04
N GLY A 300 3.28 -3.16 11.24
CA GLY A 300 3.02 -3.99 12.41
C GLY A 300 1.55 -3.99 12.84
N ILE A 301 0.88 -2.84 12.79
CA ILE A 301 -0.56 -2.74 13.07
C ILE A 301 -1.37 -3.51 12.03
N GLN A 302 -1.04 -3.36 10.74
CA GLN A 302 -1.70 -4.08 9.65
C GLN A 302 -1.56 -5.59 9.81
N ASP A 303 -0.32 -6.07 10.03
CA ASP A 303 -0.02 -7.50 10.16
C ASP A 303 -0.72 -8.09 11.37
N ARG A 304 -0.69 -7.38 12.51
CA ARG A 304 -1.39 -7.79 13.72
C ARG A 304 -2.91 -7.85 13.50
N ALA A 305 -3.50 -6.83 12.89
CA ALA A 305 -4.94 -6.80 12.61
C ALA A 305 -5.38 -7.97 11.71
N PHE A 306 -4.55 -8.33 10.71
CA PHE A 306 -4.82 -9.47 9.85
C PHE A 306 -4.75 -10.81 10.60
N LEU A 307 -3.72 -11.02 11.42
CA LEU A 307 -3.58 -12.24 12.22
C LEU A 307 -4.69 -12.34 13.30
N ASP A 308 -5.07 -11.23 13.93
CA ASP A 308 -6.17 -11.19 14.89
C ASP A 308 -7.52 -11.48 14.22
N ALA A 309 -7.74 -10.96 13.00
CA ALA A 309 -8.94 -11.28 12.23
C ALA A 309 -9.09 -12.79 12.02
N ILE A 310 -8.00 -13.47 11.68
CA ILE A 310 -7.98 -14.92 11.48
C ILE A 310 -8.24 -15.65 12.80
N LYS A 311 -7.54 -15.29 13.90
CA LYS A 311 -7.70 -15.90 15.23
C LYS A 311 -9.10 -15.77 15.78
N THR A 312 -9.67 -14.58 15.64
CA THR A 312 -10.99 -14.25 16.21
C THR A 312 -12.14 -14.53 15.25
N LYS A 313 -11.82 -14.92 14.00
CA LYS A 313 -12.78 -15.08 12.90
C LYS A 313 -13.58 -13.79 12.65
N ASN A 314 -12.95 -12.64 12.85
CA ASN A 314 -13.57 -11.34 12.71
C ASN A 314 -12.94 -10.55 11.55
N PRO A 315 -13.48 -10.61 10.32
CA PRO A 315 -12.94 -9.92 9.16
C PRO A 315 -13.01 -8.38 9.26
N SER A 316 -13.81 -7.82 10.18
CA SER A 316 -13.93 -6.36 10.34
C SER A 316 -12.66 -5.68 10.85
N LEU A 317 -11.70 -6.44 11.38
CA LEU A 317 -10.39 -5.93 11.78
C LEU A 317 -9.50 -5.59 10.57
N ILE A 318 -9.81 -6.13 9.38
CA ILE A 318 -9.04 -5.90 8.15
C ILE A 318 -9.55 -4.64 7.47
N ARG A 319 -8.76 -3.58 7.47
CA ARG A 319 -9.15 -2.28 6.87
C ARG A 319 -9.01 -2.25 5.34
N SER A 320 -8.25 -3.16 4.76
CA SER A 320 -8.05 -3.31 3.31
C SER A 320 -8.18 -4.77 2.91
N THR A 321 -9.42 -5.26 2.86
CA THR A 321 -9.71 -6.58 2.30
C THR A 321 -9.41 -6.60 0.80
N TYR A 322 -9.27 -7.79 0.22
CA TYR A 322 -9.07 -7.93 -1.24
C TYR A 322 -10.20 -7.26 -2.02
N ARG A 323 -11.46 -7.42 -1.57
CA ARG A 323 -12.66 -6.79 -2.17
C ARG A 323 -12.59 -5.26 -2.14
N ASP A 324 -12.16 -4.67 -1.04
CA ASP A 324 -12.03 -3.22 -0.96
C ASP A 324 -10.85 -2.71 -1.79
N ALA A 325 -9.71 -3.39 -1.73
CA ALA A 325 -8.50 -3.06 -2.48
C ALA A 325 -8.70 -3.14 -4.01
N LEU A 326 -9.58 -4.04 -4.47
CA LEU A 326 -9.96 -4.16 -5.88
C LEU A 326 -10.48 -2.83 -6.46
N LYS A 327 -11.14 -2.01 -5.64
CA LYS A 327 -11.62 -0.68 -6.06
C LYS A 327 -10.46 0.32 -6.22
N SER A 328 -9.40 0.23 -5.39
CA SER A 328 -8.20 1.04 -5.57
C SER A 328 -7.44 0.66 -6.84
N LEU A 329 -7.36 -0.64 -7.12
CA LEU A 329 -6.79 -1.13 -8.39
C LEU A 329 -7.63 -0.62 -9.58
N LYS A 330 -8.96 -0.75 -9.53
CA LYS A 330 -9.86 -0.25 -10.60
C LYS A 330 -9.63 1.23 -10.88
N LEU A 331 -9.55 2.05 -9.84
CA LEU A 331 -9.33 3.49 -9.96
C LEU A 331 -7.99 3.82 -10.64
N THR A 332 -6.91 3.15 -10.26
CA THR A 332 -5.59 3.41 -10.86
C THR A 332 -5.47 2.87 -12.29
N LEU A 333 -6.12 1.76 -12.62
CA LEU A 333 -6.24 1.27 -14.00
C LEU A 333 -7.08 2.22 -14.86
N ALA A 334 -8.15 2.79 -14.31
CA ALA A 334 -8.95 3.82 -14.98
C ALA A 334 -8.14 5.10 -15.26
N CYS A 335 -7.16 5.45 -14.39
CA CYS A 335 -6.22 6.53 -14.70
C CYS A 335 -5.37 6.22 -15.93
N ASN A 336 -4.83 5.00 -16.05
CA ASN A 336 -4.08 4.57 -17.21
C ASN A 336 -4.94 4.59 -18.49
N GLU A 337 -6.19 4.10 -18.41
CA GLU A 337 -7.15 4.14 -19.52
C GLU A 337 -7.46 5.59 -19.94
N SER A 338 -7.70 6.47 -18.96
CA SER A 338 -7.94 7.90 -19.21
C SER A 338 -6.75 8.56 -19.89
N ALA A 339 -5.52 8.30 -19.42
CA ALA A 339 -4.31 8.84 -20.01
C ALA A 339 -4.10 8.35 -21.46
N ALA A 340 -4.42 7.09 -21.75
CA ALA A 340 -4.30 6.50 -23.07
C ALA A 340 -5.37 7.00 -24.07
N THR A 341 -6.59 7.28 -23.58
CA THR A 341 -7.74 7.63 -24.44
C THR A 341 -8.05 9.12 -24.48
N GLY A 342 -7.55 9.89 -23.51
CA GLY A 342 -7.89 11.31 -23.33
C GLY A 342 -9.33 11.54 -22.85
N LYS A 343 -9.99 10.51 -22.30
CA LYS A 343 -11.39 10.57 -21.87
C LYS A 343 -11.52 10.54 -20.34
N VAL A 344 -12.62 11.09 -19.84
CA VAL A 344 -13.08 10.83 -18.47
C VAL A 344 -13.56 9.39 -18.40
N ILE A 345 -13.17 8.67 -17.34
CA ILE A 345 -13.58 7.29 -17.10
C ILE A 345 -14.51 7.27 -15.89
N GLU A 346 -15.71 6.73 -16.05
CA GLU A 346 -16.69 6.48 -14.98
C GLU A 346 -16.31 5.23 -14.17
N LEU A 347 -16.56 5.23 -12.84
CA LEU A 347 -16.06 4.21 -11.89
C LEU A 347 -17.14 3.32 -11.28
#